data_e58f6a43f457bf1553fc20de02c5d916
#
_entry.id   e58f6a43f457bf1553fc20de02c5d916
#
_cell.length_a   1.000
_cell.length_b   1.000
_cell.length_c   1.000
_cell.angle_alpha   90.00
_cell.angle_beta   90.00
_cell.angle_gamma   90.00
#
_symmetry.space_group_name_H-M   'P 1'
#
loop_
_entity.id
_entity.type
_entity.pdbx_description
1 polymer ?
#
loop_
_entity_poly.entity_id
_entity_poly.type
_entity_poly.pdbx_seq_one_letter_code
_entity_poly.pdbx_strand_id
1 'polypeptide(L)' 'MKLEITTPDKQVFSGNADLVQLPGSDGLFEILHNHAPMIASLGKGKIKIQDSDGKLQFFEIRGGVCEVLENKITVLAE' A
#
# COMPACT_ATOMS: atom_id res chain seq x y z
N MET A 1 2.47 -7.97 -7.92
CA MET A 1 1.24 -7.16 -7.93
C MET A 1 1.57 -5.71 -8.19
N LYS A 2 0.65 -4.99 -8.78
CA LYS A 2 0.85 -3.57 -9.05
C LYS A 2 0.45 -2.75 -7.83
N LEU A 3 1.24 -1.72 -7.52
CA LEU A 3 0.97 -0.80 -6.42
C LEU A 3 1.04 0.63 -6.91
N GLU A 4 0.03 1.41 -6.55
CA GLU A 4 0.02 2.86 -6.77
C GLU A 4 -0.30 3.55 -5.45
N ILE A 5 0.52 4.54 -5.09
CA ILE A 5 0.30 5.39 -3.91
C ILE A 5 0.16 6.82 -4.38
N THR A 6 -0.96 7.45 -4.08
CA THR A 6 -1.27 8.81 -4.51
C THR A 6 -1.67 9.66 -3.31
N THR A 7 -1.15 10.88 -3.26
CA THR A 7 -1.61 11.92 -2.34
C THR A 7 -2.43 12.94 -3.12
N PRO A 8 -3.13 13.90 -2.46
CA PRO A 8 -3.85 14.92 -3.19
C PRO A 8 -2.98 15.73 -4.16
N ASP A 9 -1.68 15.84 -3.88
CA ASP A 9 -0.77 16.66 -4.67
C ASP A 9 -0.13 15.90 -5.83
N LYS A 10 0.14 14.61 -5.66
CA LYS A 10 0.90 13.85 -6.65
C LYS A 10 0.85 12.35 -6.41
N GLN A 11 1.25 11.61 -7.42
CA GLN A 11 1.53 10.19 -7.28
C GLN A 11 2.93 10.02 -6.69
N VAL A 12 3.06 9.33 -5.56
CA VAL A 12 4.35 9.16 -4.87
C VAL A 12 5.00 7.82 -5.19
N PHE A 13 4.24 6.86 -5.68
CA PHE A 13 4.78 5.57 -6.08
C PHE A 13 3.89 4.92 -7.14
N SER A 14 4.53 4.30 -8.12
CA SER A 14 3.84 3.44 -9.11
C SER A 14 4.83 2.37 -9.53
N GLY A 15 4.47 1.11 -9.33
CA GLY A 15 5.35 0.01 -9.70
C GLY A 15 4.84 -1.32 -9.20
N ASN A 16 5.70 -2.33 -9.27
CA ASN A 16 5.39 -3.68 -8.82
C ASN A 16 5.94 -3.93 -7.43
N ALA A 17 5.24 -4.73 -6.66
CA ALA A 17 5.64 -5.13 -5.32
C ALA A 17 5.30 -6.59 -5.10
N ASP A 18 6.13 -7.26 -4.30
CA ASP A 18 5.88 -8.64 -3.87
C ASP A 18 5.19 -8.67 -2.52
N LEU A 19 5.40 -7.65 -1.70
CA LEU A 19 4.78 -7.51 -0.39
C LEU A 19 4.55 -6.04 -0.11
N VAL A 20 3.36 -5.72 0.42
CA VAL A 20 3.05 -4.37 0.89
C VAL A 20 2.48 -4.48 2.29
N GLN A 21 3.15 -3.84 3.26
CA GLN A 21 2.64 -3.74 4.62
C GLN A 21 2.08 -2.34 4.84
N LEU A 22 0.88 -2.27 5.39
CA LEU A 22 0.18 -1.00 5.56
C LEU A 22 -0.26 -0.79 7.00
N PRO A 23 -0.26 0.48 7.46
CA PRO A 23 -0.76 0.81 8.80
C PRO A 23 -2.28 0.94 8.77
N GLY A 24 -2.98 -0.18 8.90
CA GLY A 24 -4.43 -0.16 9.00
C GLY A 24 -4.89 0.57 10.25
N SER A 25 -6.12 1.10 10.22
CA SER A 25 -6.69 1.78 11.40
C SER A 25 -6.77 0.84 12.61
N ASP A 26 -6.91 -0.45 12.35
CA ASP A 26 -7.00 -1.48 13.40
C ASP A 26 -5.69 -2.25 13.59
N GLY A 27 -4.61 -1.83 12.97
CA GLY A 27 -3.32 -2.46 13.09
C GLY A 27 -2.66 -2.74 11.75
N LEU A 28 -1.40 -3.14 11.80
CA LEU A 28 -0.63 -3.46 10.59
C LEU A 28 -1.21 -4.68 9.89
N PHE A 29 -1.21 -4.64 8.56
CA PHE A 29 -1.55 -5.81 7.77
C PHE A 29 -0.68 -5.86 6.51
N GLU A 30 -0.56 -7.06 5.93
CA GLU A 30 0.26 -7.28 4.75
C GLU A 30 -0.58 -7.80 3.61
N ILE A 31 -0.22 -7.38 2.40
CA ILE A 31 -0.85 -7.83 1.17
C ILE A 31 0.21 -8.51 0.32
N LEU A 32 -0.08 -9.75 -0.06
CA LEU A 32 0.76 -10.56 -0.94
C LEU A 32 0.03 -10.76 -2.27
N HIS A 33 0.70 -11.42 -3.21
CA HIS A 33 0.13 -11.67 -4.54
C HIS A 33 -1.26 -12.32 -4.48
N ASN A 34 -2.14 -11.85 -5.35
CA ASN A 34 -3.49 -12.41 -5.52
C ASN A 34 -4.36 -12.34 -4.27
N HIS A 35 -4.11 -11.35 -3.42
CA HIS A 35 -4.97 -11.13 -2.25
C HIS A 35 -6.41 -10.86 -2.69
N ALA A 36 -7.36 -11.38 -1.92
CA ALA A 36 -8.78 -11.16 -2.19
C ALA A 36 -9.14 -9.67 -2.19
N PRO A 37 -10.16 -9.27 -2.94
CA PRO A 37 -10.59 -7.87 -2.96
C PRO A 37 -10.90 -7.37 -1.56
N MET A 38 -10.45 -6.15 -1.27
CA MET A 38 -10.72 -5.52 0.02
C MET A 38 -10.59 -4.00 -0.06
N ILE A 39 -11.23 -3.33 0.87
CA ILE A 39 -11.04 -1.90 1.11
C ILE A 39 -10.74 -1.75 2.60
N ALA A 40 -9.71 -0.99 2.93
CA ALA A 40 -9.30 -0.79 4.31
C ALA A 40 -8.99 0.68 4.58
N SER A 41 -9.36 1.13 5.76
CA SER A 41 -8.99 2.45 6.27
C SER A 41 -7.57 2.39 6.84
N LEU A 42 -6.77 3.39 6.55
CA LEU A 42 -5.38 3.48 7.00
C LEU A 42 -5.23 4.57 8.06
N GLY A 43 -4.40 4.29 9.04
CA GLY A 43 -4.02 5.26 10.05
C GLY A 43 -2.64 5.86 9.76
N LYS A 44 -2.13 6.61 10.74
CA LYS A 44 -0.78 7.17 10.66
C LYS A 44 0.25 6.06 10.78
N GLY A 45 1.26 6.09 9.92
CA GLY A 45 2.33 5.12 9.97
C GLY A 45 3.11 5.05 8.68
N LYS A 46 3.81 3.95 8.48
CA LYS A 46 4.64 3.73 7.30
C LYS A 46 4.09 2.60 6.45
N ILE A 47 4.08 2.84 5.15
CA ILE A 47 3.85 1.78 4.17
C ILE A 47 5.21 1.18 3.85
N LYS A 48 5.35 -0.14 4.02
CA LYS A 48 6.56 -0.86 3.65
C LYS A 48 6.31 -1.62 2.36
N ILE A 49 7.20 -1.43 1.39
CA ILE A 49 7.12 -2.07 0.08
C ILE A 49 8.36 -2.93 -0.12
N GLN A 50 8.17 -4.19 -0.49
CA GLN A 50 9.27 -5.07 -0.87
C GLN A 50 9.09 -5.44 -2.34
N ASP A 51 10.13 -5.18 -3.15
CA ASP A 51 10.11 -5.52 -4.58
C ASP A 51 10.64 -6.94 -4.82
N SER A 52 10.66 -7.35 -6.09
CA SER A 52 11.08 -8.70 -6.46
C SER A 52 12.56 -8.99 -6.16
N ASP A 53 13.37 -7.97 -5.99
CA ASP A 53 14.78 -8.09 -5.63
C ASP A 53 15.00 -8.09 -4.11
N GLY A 54 13.92 -8.02 -3.34
CA GLY A 54 13.99 -7.96 -1.89
C GLY A 54 14.29 -6.58 -1.33
N LYS A 55 14.35 -5.56 -2.18
CA LYS A 55 14.60 -4.19 -1.72
C LYS A 55 13.38 -3.63 -1.02
N LEU A 56 13.62 -2.87 0.04
CA LEU A 56 12.58 -2.27 0.85
C LEU A 56 12.52 -0.77 0.61
N GLN A 57 11.28 -0.25 0.53
CA GLN A 57 11.02 1.17 0.51
C GLN A 57 9.95 1.48 1.55
N PHE A 58 10.02 2.67 2.12
CA PHE A 58 9.09 3.11 3.16
C PHE A 58 8.52 4.47 2.80
N PHE A 59 7.22 4.65 3.01
CA PHE A 59 6.52 5.93 2.82
C PHE A 59 5.70 6.23 4.05
N GLU A 60 5.92 7.40 4.65
CA GLU A 60 5.11 7.83 5.79
C GLU A 60 3.80 8.43 5.29
N ILE A 61 2.70 8.06 5.96
CA ILE A 61 1.37 8.61 5.68
C ILE A 61 0.70 9.00 6.99
N ARG A 62 -0.28 9.90 6.89
CA ARG A 62 -1.07 10.33 8.04
C ARG A 62 -2.38 9.58 8.15
N GLY A 63 -2.78 8.93 7.09
CA GLY A 63 -4.02 8.18 6.99
C GLY A 63 -4.33 7.92 5.54
N GLY A 64 -5.51 7.40 5.26
CA GLY A 64 -5.93 7.18 3.90
C GLY A 64 -6.80 5.95 3.74
N VAL A 65 -6.89 5.48 2.52
CA VAL A 65 -7.68 4.31 2.13
C VAL A 65 -6.86 3.44 1.21
N CYS A 66 -6.96 2.13 1.42
CA CYS A 66 -6.34 1.12 0.57
C CYS A 66 -7.41 0.29 -0.11
N GLU A 67 -7.28 0.09 -1.41
CA GLU A 67 -8.15 -0.82 -2.16
C GLU A 67 -7.29 -1.89 -2.81
N VAL A 68 -7.73 -3.15 -2.69
CA VAL A 68 -7.11 -4.29 -3.38
C VAL A 68 -8.15 -4.88 -4.32
N LEU A 69 -7.80 -4.96 -5.60
CA LEU A 69 -8.68 -5.54 -6.61
C LEU A 69 -7.85 -6.10 -7.76
N GLU A 70 -8.09 -7.36 -8.11
CA GLU A 70 -7.45 -8.00 -9.26
C GLU A 70 -5.92 -7.84 -9.26
N ASN A 71 -5.30 -8.18 -8.14
CA ASN A 71 -3.84 -8.13 -7.94
C ASN A 71 -3.26 -6.72 -8.09
N LYS A 72 -4.08 -5.71 -7.84
CA LYS A 72 -3.66 -4.31 -7.87
C LYS A 72 -4.03 -3.65 -6.55
N ILE A 73 -3.07 -2.91 -5.98
CA ILE A 73 -3.27 -2.15 -4.75
C ILE A 73 -3.26 -0.67 -5.10
N THR A 74 -4.30 0.03 -4.69
CA THR A 74 -4.39 1.47 -4.84
C THR A 74 -4.47 2.09 -3.46
N VAL A 75 -3.54 3.00 -3.14
CA VAL A 75 -3.52 3.71 -1.86
C VAL A 75 -3.75 5.19 -2.13
N LEU A 76 -4.80 5.73 -1.51
CA LEU A 76 -5.08 7.16 -1.49
C LEU A 76 -4.66 7.65 -0.11
N ALA A 77 -3.51 8.30 -0.04
CA ALA A 77 -2.88 8.69 1.23
C ALA A 77 -3.06 10.18 1.52
N GLU A 78 -3.01 10.47 2.80
CA GLU A 78 -2.99 11.86 3.29
C GLU A 78 -1.60 12.23 3.80
#